data_2037905050b72256afa721b643e4b58e
#
_entry.id   2037905050b72256afa721b643e4b58e
#
_cell.length_a   1.000
_cell.length_b   1.000
_cell.length_c   1.000
_cell.angle_alpha   90.00
_cell.angle_beta   90.00
_cell.angle_gamma   90.00
#
_symmetry.space_group_name_H-M   'P 1'
#
loop_
_entity.id
_entity.type
_entity.pdbx_description
1 polymer ?
#
loop_
_entity_poly.entity_id
_entity_poly.type
_entity_poly.pdbx_seq_one_letter_code
_entity_poly.pdbx_strand_id
1 'polypeptide(L)'
;MLVVPKDKVIVISSNVPELDDGIEVYDQNKTYATGNVVQTEDCIFESTKDENTDAPIKEKTSLSWLYLGKTNRHKMFDEYMSTSTTYKDELVYEFAVNDIDTICFFGLIAETVKIEIFSEEELVYEDIRDTYTRFVSNWWEWTVQDGRYKKIVFFRNIPSFYGAKLKVTISFPGSLASCSHLIFGKSLDFGITLADPKPTSSIRNMVSKEKQSDGNVKTTNSRIYKRVTLNVLLDSSRVDEIQSFLEEYSLTPMLFIGVEKESMDMNSLTAYGFYKDFDQPIGLNLSQYQIEIEGIV
;
A
#
# COMPACT_ATOMS: atom_id res chain seq x y z
N MET A 1 -7.24 17.35 5.12
CA MET A 1 -7.18 15.88 4.98
C MET A 1 -7.18 15.54 3.50
N LEU A 2 -6.24 14.74 3.06
CA LEU A 2 -6.19 14.28 1.67
C LEU A 2 -6.61 12.82 1.55
N VAL A 3 -7.34 12.49 0.50
CA VAL A 3 -7.72 11.13 0.15
C VAL A 3 -7.25 10.84 -1.27
N VAL A 4 -6.54 9.72 -1.46
CA VAL A 4 -5.98 9.33 -2.75
C VAL A 4 -6.57 7.97 -3.13
N PRO A 5 -7.42 7.90 -4.17
CA PRO A 5 -7.83 6.63 -4.73
C PRO A 5 -6.62 5.95 -5.39
N LYS A 6 -6.58 4.63 -5.37
CA LYS A 6 -5.51 3.89 -6.04
C LYS A 6 -5.72 3.95 -7.56
N ASP A 7 -4.80 4.56 -8.26
CA ASP A 7 -4.81 4.57 -9.72
C ASP A 7 -4.50 3.19 -10.30
N LYS A 8 -4.91 2.98 -11.55
CA LYS A 8 -4.59 1.75 -12.27
C LYS A 8 -3.08 1.70 -12.55
N VAL A 9 -2.43 0.69 -11.98
CA VAL A 9 -0.99 0.48 -12.18
C VAL A 9 -0.73 -0.11 -13.57
N ILE A 10 0.05 0.60 -14.39
CA ILE A 10 0.55 0.11 -15.68
C ILE A 10 2.08 0.12 -15.58
N VAL A 11 2.66 -1.08 -15.38
CA VAL A 11 4.12 -1.26 -15.32
C VAL A 11 4.66 -1.26 -16.75
N ILE A 12 5.59 -0.35 -17.04
CA ILE A 12 6.34 -0.30 -18.32
C ILE A 12 7.54 -1.22 -18.24
N SER A 13 8.34 -1.08 -17.19
CA SER A 13 9.56 -1.87 -16.99
C SER A 13 9.86 -2.08 -15.50
N SER A 14 10.64 -3.10 -15.17
CA SER A 14 11.18 -3.34 -13.84
C SER A 14 12.46 -4.17 -13.94
N ASN A 15 13.37 -4.00 -12.97
CA ASN A 15 14.52 -4.88 -12.79
C ASN A 15 14.18 -6.21 -12.09
N VAL A 16 12.98 -6.31 -11.51
CA VAL A 16 12.51 -7.57 -10.92
C VAL A 16 12.07 -8.51 -12.05
N PRO A 17 12.53 -9.77 -12.08
CA PRO A 17 12.10 -10.76 -13.07
C PRO A 17 10.58 -10.91 -13.12
N GLU A 18 10.03 -11.19 -14.30
CA GLU A 18 8.59 -11.43 -14.47
C GLU A 18 8.14 -12.73 -13.82
N LEU A 19 9.01 -13.73 -13.89
CA LEU A 19 8.77 -15.07 -13.38
C LEU A 19 9.61 -15.31 -12.11
N ASP A 20 9.03 -15.97 -11.15
CA ASP A 20 9.71 -16.34 -9.92
C ASP A 20 10.57 -17.60 -10.15
N ASP A 21 11.82 -17.55 -9.68
CA ASP A 21 12.73 -18.67 -9.82
C ASP A 21 12.21 -19.93 -9.11
N GLY A 22 12.35 -21.07 -9.78
CA GLY A 22 11.98 -22.37 -9.23
C GLY A 22 10.50 -22.73 -9.32
N ILE A 23 9.66 -21.86 -9.88
CA ILE A 23 8.25 -22.16 -10.15
C ILE A 23 8.07 -22.38 -11.65
N GLU A 24 7.43 -23.49 -12.00
CA GLU A 24 7.18 -23.83 -13.41
C GLU A 24 6.15 -22.88 -14.03
N VAL A 25 6.38 -22.46 -15.28
CA VAL A 25 5.39 -21.68 -16.03
C VAL A 25 4.26 -22.59 -16.50
N TYR A 26 3.03 -22.16 -16.36
CA TYR A 26 1.86 -22.90 -16.82
C TYR A 26 1.91 -23.16 -18.33
N ASP A 27 1.78 -24.43 -18.73
CA ASP A 27 1.69 -24.88 -20.13
C ASP A 27 0.33 -25.58 -20.35
N GLN A 28 -0.45 -25.05 -21.28
CA GLN A 28 -1.76 -25.59 -21.63
C GLN A 28 -1.72 -27.02 -22.20
N ASN A 29 -0.55 -27.49 -22.65
CA ASN A 29 -0.38 -28.84 -23.24
C ASN A 29 0.08 -29.87 -22.20
N LYS A 30 0.29 -29.45 -20.96
CA LYS A 30 0.79 -30.29 -19.87
C LYS A 30 -0.33 -30.66 -18.91
N THR A 31 -0.21 -31.87 -18.34
CA THR A 31 -1.09 -32.35 -17.28
C THR A 31 -0.39 -32.20 -15.93
N TYR A 32 -1.11 -31.68 -14.95
CA TYR A 32 -0.58 -31.41 -13.61
C TYR A 32 -1.18 -32.33 -12.56
N ALA A 33 -0.36 -32.79 -11.63
CA ALA A 33 -0.81 -33.57 -10.46
C ALA A 33 -1.20 -32.62 -9.32
N THR A 34 -1.98 -33.14 -8.37
CA THR A 34 -2.30 -32.44 -7.12
C THR A 34 -1.02 -31.95 -6.43
N GLY A 35 -0.99 -30.69 -6.00
CA GLY A 35 0.16 -30.05 -5.34
C GLY A 35 1.21 -29.48 -6.30
N ASN A 36 1.08 -29.65 -7.61
CA ASN A 36 1.96 -28.97 -8.55
C ASN A 36 1.70 -27.46 -8.52
N VAL A 37 2.78 -26.68 -8.35
CA VAL A 37 2.72 -25.22 -8.34
C VAL A 37 3.18 -24.70 -9.69
N VAL A 38 2.39 -23.81 -10.27
CA VAL A 38 2.68 -23.15 -11.55
C VAL A 38 2.51 -21.66 -11.43
N GLN A 39 3.18 -20.91 -12.29
CA GLN A 39 3.01 -19.47 -12.41
C GLN A 39 2.53 -19.09 -13.80
N THR A 40 1.75 -18.04 -13.84
CA THR A 40 1.39 -17.27 -15.02
C THR A 40 2.21 -15.96 -15.02
N GLU A 41 1.93 -15.03 -15.91
CA GLU A 41 2.64 -13.74 -15.97
C GLU A 41 2.68 -12.98 -14.62
N ASP A 42 1.58 -13.04 -13.85
CA ASP A 42 1.45 -12.24 -12.63
C ASP A 42 0.93 -13.01 -11.40
N CYS A 43 0.58 -14.28 -11.55
CA CYS A 43 -0.08 -15.07 -10.51
C CYS A 43 0.54 -16.46 -10.33
N ILE A 44 0.44 -16.98 -9.12
CA ILE A 44 0.91 -18.32 -8.73
C ILE A 44 -0.30 -19.17 -8.33
N PHE A 45 -0.34 -20.41 -8.79
CA PHE A 45 -1.43 -21.36 -8.56
C PHE A 45 -0.89 -22.73 -8.15
N GLU A 46 -1.67 -23.47 -7.36
CA GLU A 46 -1.44 -24.85 -7.01
C GLU A 46 -2.56 -25.72 -7.55
N SER A 47 -2.21 -26.84 -8.20
CA SER A 47 -3.20 -27.80 -8.70
C SER A 47 -3.87 -28.53 -7.54
N THR A 48 -5.20 -28.57 -7.55
CA THR A 48 -6.03 -29.21 -6.52
C THR A 48 -6.48 -30.61 -6.89
N LYS A 49 -6.22 -31.06 -8.13
CA LYS A 49 -6.60 -32.39 -8.63
C LYS A 49 -5.48 -33.02 -9.45
N ASP A 50 -5.51 -34.35 -9.54
CA ASP A 50 -4.65 -35.10 -10.45
C ASP A 50 -5.20 -35.00 -11.90
N GLU A 51 -4.29 -35.22 -12.84
CA GLU A 51 -4.59 -35.12 -14.27
C GLU A 51 -5.26 -33.78 -14.66
N ASN A 52 -4.84 -32.71 -14.02
CA ASN A 52 -5.38 -31.37 -14.24
C ASN A 52 -4.90 -30.80 -15.60
N THR A 53 -5.83 -30.57 -16.50
CA THR A 53 -5.63 -29.95 -17.82
C THR A 53 -6.36 -28.60 -17.95
N ASP A 54 -7.06 -28.18 -16.87
CA ASP A 54 -7.79 -26.92 -16.89
C ASP A 54 -6.82 -25.71 -16.84
N ALA A 55 -7.22 -24.60 -17.44
CA ALA A 55 -6.44 -23.37 -17.32
C ALA A 55 -6.74 -22.66 -15.97
N PRO A 56 -5.73 -22.11 -15.30
CA PRO A 56 -5.93 -21.31 -14.11
C PRO A 56 -6.69 -20.02 -14.45
N ILE A 57 -7.58 -19.60 -13.56
CA ILE A 57 -8.34 -18.36 -13.70
C ILE A 57 -7.59 -17.26 -12.97
N LYS A 58 -7.27 -16.18 -13.67
CA LYS A 58 -6.51 -15.05 -13.11
C LYS A 58 -7.11 -14.56 -11.78
N GLU A 59 -6.25 -14.45 -10.77
CA GLU A 59 -6.58 -13.93 -9.43
C GLU A 59 -7.75 -14.64 -8.73
N LYS A 60 -8.06 -15.88 -9.11
CA LYS A 60 -9.20 -16.60 -8.55
C LYS A 60 -8.89 -18.07 -8.27
N THR A 61 -9.31 -18.55 -7.12
CA THR A 61 -9.37 -19.97 -6.80
C THR A 61 -10.51 -20.63 -7.58
N SER A 62 -10.24 -21.77 -8.18
CA SER A 62 -11.22 -22.61 -8.88
C SER A 62 -11.22 -24.04 -8.30
N LEU A 63 -12.10 -24.93 -8.80
CA LEU A 63 -12.11 -26.34 -8.39
C LEU A 63 -10.81 -27.09 -8.76
N SER A 64 -10.11 -26.61 -9.79
CA SER A 64 -8.91 -27.26 -10.32
C SER A 64 -7.61 -26.56 -9.89
N TRP A 65 -7.70 -25.29 -9.49
CA TRP A 65 -6.56 -24.46 -9.13
C TRP A 65 -6.83 -23.63 -7.89
N LEU A 66 -5.94 -23.72 -6.91
CA LEU A 66 -5.90 -22.85 -5.75
C LEU A 66 -5.02 -21.63 -6.09
N TYR A 67 -5.59 -20.42 -6.02
CA TYR A 67 -4.81 -19.20 -6.14
C TYR A 67 -3.96 -18.98 -4.90
N LEU A 68 -2.63 -18.91 -5.06
CA LEU A 68 -1.66 -18.70 -3.97
C LEU A 68 -1.27 -17.23 -3.80
N GLY A 69 -1.43 -16.41 -4.83
CA GLY A 69 -1.07 -14.98 -4.79
C GLY A 69 -0.38 -14.51 -6.07
N LYS A 70 0.16 -13.29 -6.00
CA LYS A 70 0.93 -12.68 -7.10
C LYS A 70 2.37 -13.18 -7.13
N THR A 71 3.00 -13.10 -8.32
CA THR A 71 4.46 -13.27 -8.46
C THR A 71 5.21 -12.14 -7.74
N ASN A 72 6.48 -12.36 -7.40
CA ASN A 72 7.27 -11.38 -6.65
C ASN A 72 7.24 -9.97 -7.25
N ARG A 73 7.29 -9.86 -8.58
CA ARG A 73 7.21 -8.58 -9.29
C ARG A 73 5.91 -7.83 -9.03
N HIS A 74 4.81 -8.52 -8.74
CA HIS A 74 3.47 -7.94 -8.63
C HIS A 74 2.93 -7.88 -7.20
N LYS A 75 3.64 -8.42 -6.19
CA LYS A 75 3.19 -8.46 -4.80
C LYS A 75 2.89 -7.08 -4.21
N MET A 76 3.65 -6.04 -4.57
CA MET A 76 3.39 -4.69 -4.05
C MET A 76 2.15 -4.02 -4.65
N PHE A 77 1.44 -4.70 -5.56
CA PHE A 77 0.19 -4.24 -6.17
C PHE A 77 -0.99 -5.14 -5.84
N ASP A 78 -0.78 -6.19 -5.04
CA ASP A 78 -1.84 -7.11 -4.63
C ASP A 78 -2.76 -6.47 -3.55
N GLU A 79 -3.66 -7.29 -2.99
CA GLU A 79 -4.61 -6.85 -1.97
C GLU A 79 -4.09 -7.11 -0.53
N TYR A 80 -2.90 -7.73 -0.39
CA TYR A 80 -2.38 -8.20 0.90
C TYR A 80 -1.20 -7.37 1.39
N MET A 81 -1.39 -6.57 2.45
CA MET A 81 -0.29 -5.82 3.09
C MET A 81 0.80 -6.70 3.72
N SER A 82 0.53 -7.99 3.89
CA SER A 82 1.50 -8.96 4.44
C SER A 82 2.49 -9.49 3.42
N THR A 83 2.23 -9.29 2.13
CA THR A 83 3.12 -9.63 1.02
C THR A 83 4.02 -8.44 0.68
N SER A 84 5.14 -8.70 0.04
CA SER A 84 6.04 -7.64 -0.42
C SER A 84 6.82 -8.09 -1.64
N THR A 85 7.06 -7.15 -2.54
CA THR A 85 8.05 -7.30 -3.60
C THR A 85 9.42 -7.09 -3.01
N THR A 86 10.35 -8.02 -3.29
CA THR A 86 11.72 -7.97 -2.78
C THR A 86 12.72 -8.15 -3.91
N TYR A 87 13.81 -7.40 -3.86
CA TYR A 87 14.93 -7.60 -4.78
C TYR A 87 16.26 -7.17 -4.14
N LYS A 88 17.35 -7.73 -4.63
CA LYS A 88 18.67 -7.45 -4.06
C LYS A 88 19.14 -6.06 -4.48
N ASP A 89 19.72 -5.34 -3.53
CA ASP A 89 20.29 -4.00 -3.67
C ASP A 89 19.29 -2.90 -4.00
N GLU A 90 18.46 -3.06 -5.03
CA GLU A 90 17.48 -2.04 -5.40
C GLU A 90 16.27 -2.61 -6.17
N LEU A 91 15.10 -2.02 -5.96
CA LEU A 91 13.88 -2.21 -6.73
C LEU A 91 13.69 -1.01 -7.66
N VAL A 92 13.67 -1.25 -8.96
CA VAL A 92 13.43 -0.21 -9.97
C VAL A 92 12.18 -0.55 -10.75
N TYR A 93 11.26 0.40 -10.84
CA TYR A 93 10.02 0.29 -11.61
C TYR A 93 9.77 1.54 -12.42
N GLU A 94 9.25 1.36 -13.62
CA GLU A 94 8.75 2.44 -14.45
C GLU A 94 7.26 2.21 -14.73
N PHE A 95 6.46 3.27 -14.54
CA PHE A 95 5.01 3.25 -14.70
C PHE A 95 4.57 4.30 -15.70
N ALA A 96 3.52 3.99 -16.47
CA ALA A 96 2.78 5.01 -17.19
C ALA A 96 1.81 5.68 -16.22
N VAL A 97 1.88 6.99 -16.09
CA VAL A 97 1.05 7.77 -15.16
C VAL A 97 0.41 8.98 -15.85
N ASN A 98 -0.77 9.34 -15.35
CA ASN A 98 -1.47 10.54 -15.77
C ASN A 98 -1.95 11.30 -14.54
N ASP A 99 -1.54 12.59 -14.45
CA ASP A 99 -2.07 13.53 -13.44
C ASP A 99 -2.02 13.01 -12.00
N ILE A 100 -0.85 12.53 -11.56
CA ILE A 100 -0.61 12.14 -10.17
C ILE A 100 0.01 13.28 -9.39
N ASP A 101 -0.37 13.45 -8.13
CA ASP A 101 0.20 14.44 -7.20
C ASP A 101 0.72 13.85 -5.90
N THR A 102 0.38 12.59 -5.63
CA THR A 102 0.74 11.91 -4.39
C THR A 102 1.18 10.48 -4.67
N ILE A 103 2.29 10.09 -4.03
CA ILE A 103 2.83 8.72 -4.05
C ILE A 103 3.09 8.30 -2.61
N CYS A 104 2.69 7.08 -2.23
CA CYS A 104 2.91 6.54 -0.90
C CYS A 104 3.43 5.11 -0.96
N PHE A 105 4.43 4.82 -0.13
CA PHE A 105 5.05 3.52 0.04
C PHE A 105 4.74 2.98 1.42
N PHE A 106 4.32 1.73 1.50
CA PHE A 106 4.05 1.02 2.75
C PHE A 106 4.94 -0.22 2.89
N GLY A 107 5.25 -0.58 4.14
CA GLY A 107 6.05 -1.76 4.44
C GLY A 107 7.45 -1.72 3.83
N LEU A 108 8.05 -0.52 3.75
CA LEU A 108 9.38 -0.34 3.21
C LEU A 108 10.46 -0.99 4.08
N ILE A 109 11.42 -1.64 3.39
CA ILE A 109 12.74 -1.98 3.89
C ILE A 109 13.73 -1.45 2.86
N ALA A 110 14.25 -0.26 3.09
CA ALA A 110 15.11 0.46 2.17
C ALA A 110 15.95 1.49 2.94
N GLU A 111 17.04 1.94 2.36
CA GLU A 111 17.82 3.08 2.85
C GLU A 111 17.33 4.39 2.25
N THR A 112 17.03 4.38 0.94
CA THR A 112 16.54 5.54 0.22
C THR A 112 15.41 5.16 -0.72
N VAL A 113 14.51 6.11 -0.97
CA VAL A 113 13.47 6.04 -2.00
C VAL A 113 13.58 7.26 -2.88
N LYS A 114 13.70 7.04 -4.18
CA LYS A 114 13.80 8.06 -5.21
C LYS A 114 12.63 7.95 -6.15
N ILE A 115 12.04 9.07 -6.51
CA ILE A 115 11.05 9.19 -7.58
C ILE A 115 11.54 10.14 -8.65
N GLU A 116 11.33 9.79 -9.89
CA GLU A 116 11.70 10.58 -11.07
C GLU A 116 10.50 10.58 -12.02
N ILE A 117 10.11 11.74 -12.52
CA ILE A 117 9.05 11.86 -13.53
C ILE A 117 9.65 12.38 -14.82
N PHE A 118 9.37 11.66 -15.90
CA PHE A 118 9.82 11.99 -17.25
C PHE A 118 8.60 12.35 -18.11
N SER A 119 8.67 13.48 -18.80
CA SER A 119 7.74 13.88 -19.84
C SER A 119 8.51 13.99 -21.15
N GLU A 120 8.04 13.31 -22.20
CA GLU A 120 8.72 13.28 -23.50
C GLU A 120 10.22 12.91 -23.40
N GLU A 121 10.55 11.98 -22.48
CA GLU A 121 11.91 11.50 -22.14
C GLU A 121 12.80 12.54 -21.39
N GLU A 122 12.32 13.74 -21.10
CA GLU A 122 13.01 14.71 -20.25
C GLU A 122 12.63 14.53 -18.79
N LEU A 123 13.63 14.59 -17.89
CA LEU A 123 13.41 14.58 -16.44
C LEU A 123 12.79 15.92 -16.02
N VAL A 124 11.52 15.90 -15.60
CA VAL A 124 10.77 17.11 -15.22
C VAL A 124 10.60 17.25 -13.71
N TYR A 125 10.73 16.16 -12.96
CA TYR A 125 10.63 16.16 -11.50
C TYR A 125 11.47 15.06 -10.89
N GLU A 126 12.13 15.35 -9.77
CA GLU A 126 12.92 14.40 -8.98
C GLU A 126 12.79 14.74 -7.50
N ASP A 127 12.57 13.74 -6.66
CA ASP A 127 12.65 13.86 -5.19
C ASP A 127 13.24 12.57 -4.60
N ILE A 128 14.05 12.73 -3.53
CA ILE A 128 14.71 11.63 -2.83
C ILE A 128 14.40 11.75 -1.35
N ARG A 129 14.03 10.63 -0.72
CA ARG A 129 13.77 10.54 0.72
C ARG A 129 14.62 9.48 1.37
N ASP A 130 15.36 9.87 2.41
CA ASP A 130 16.03 8.94 3.30
C ASP A 130 15.00 8.29 4.23
N THR A 131 15.06 6.99 4.33
CA THR A 131 14.18 6.23 5.24
C THR A 131 14.82 6.04 6.60
N TYR A 132 16.16 6.09 6.68
CA TYR A 132 16.88 5.91 7.91
C TYR A 132 16.66 7.09 8.87
N THR A 133 16.28 6.79 10.10
CA THR A 133 16.05 7.80 11.13
C THR A 133 16.60 7.32 12.47
N ARG A 134 17.16 8.24 13.22
CA ARG A 134 17.57 8.04 14.62
C ARG A 134 16.84 9.03 15.49
N PHE A 135 16.11 8.52 16.47
CA PHE A 135 15.50 9.35 17.50
C PHE A 135 16.45 9.38 18.70
N VAL A 136 17.30 10.38 18.74
CA VAL A 136 18.28 10.55 19.83
C VAL A 136 18.01 11.87 20.53
N SER A 137 17.99 11.85 21.85
CA SER A 137 17.82 13.03 22.71
C SER A 137 19.15 13.51 23.30
N ASN A 138 20.17 12.66 23.30
CA ASN A 138 21.48 12.99 23.85
C ASN A 138 22.65 12.27 23.12
N TRP A 139 23.89 12.72 23.37
CA TRP A 139 25.10 12.19 22.76
C TRP A 139 25.32 10.68 23.01
N TRP A 140 24.98 10.20 24.21
CA TRP A 140 25.12 8.78 24.54
C TRP A 140 24.17 7.90 23.73
N GLU A 141 22.92 8.30 23.61
CA GLU A 141 21.94 7.59 22.76
C GLU A 141 22.42 7.54 21.31
N TRP A 142 23.02 8.63 20.81
CA TRP A 142 23.56 8.65 19.45
C TRP A 142 24.62 7.57 19.21
N THR A 143 25.41 7.23 20.26
CA THR A 143 26.52 6.25 20.16
C THR A 143 26.01 4.81 20.23
N VAL A 144 24.96 4.53 21.03
CA VAL A 144 24.51 3.17 21.36
C VAL A 144 23.16 2.79 20.72
N GLN A 145 22.40 3.76 20.23
CA GLN A 145 21.07 3.48 19.67
C GLN A 145 21.16 3.18 18.18
N ASP A 146 20.68 1.99 17.80
CA ASP A 146 20.51 1.63 16.40
C ASP A 146 19.42 2.51 15.77
N GLY A 147 19.68 2.99 14.56
CA GLY A 147 18.66 3.69 13.78
C GLY A 147 17.55 2.75 13.31
N ARG A 148 16.44 3.33 12.93
CA ARG A 148 15.30 2.61 12.40
C ARG A 148 14.97 3.12 11.00
N TYR A 149 14.51 2.22 10.15
CA TYR A 149 14.01 2.58 8.84
C TYR A 149 12.52 2.92 8.90
N LYS A 150 12.12 4.00 8.27
CA LYS A 150 10.71 4.38 8.10
C LYS A 150 10.04 3.34 7.22
N LYS A 151 8.94 2.77 7.71
CA LYS A 151 8.13 1.80 6.94
C LYS A 151 7.13 2.45 6.01
N ILE A 152 6.87 3.75 6.19
CA ILE A 152 5.95 4.53 5.38
C ILE A 152 6.69 5.78 4.93
N VAL A 153 6.71 6.00 3.62
CA VAL A 153 7.26 7.20 2.99
C VAL A 153 6.25 7.68 1.96
N PHE A 154 6.01 8.98 1.92
CA PHE A 154 5.11 9.57 0.94
C PHE A 154 5.70 10.85 0.34
N PHE A 155 5.37 11.08 -0.91
CA PHE A 155 5.67 12.27 -1.67
C PHE A 155 4.35 12.95 -2.00
N ARG A 156 4.27 14.25 -1.80
CA ARG A 156 3.07 15.06 -2.02
C ARG A 156 3.41 16.30 -2.81
N ASN A 157 2.37 16.94 -3.34
CA ASN A 157 2.51 18.16 -4.14
C ASN A 157 3.42 17.97 -5.36
N ILE A 158 3.39 16.76 -5.92
CA ILE A 158 4.09 16.48 -7.17
C ILE A 158 3.39 17.27 -8.28
N PRO A 159 4.13 18.01 -9.10
CA PRO A 159 3.52 18.72 -10.23
C PRO A 159 2.81 17.75 -11.18
N SER A 160 1.63 18.14 -11.64
CA SER A 160 0.80 17.32 -12.52
C SER A 160 1.37 17.26 -13.93
N PHE A 161 1.56 16.04 -14.45
CA PHE A 161 2.01 15.79 -15.82
C PHE A 161 1.10 14.74 -16.47
N TYR A 162 0.70 15.00 -17.72
CA TYR A 162 -0.10 14.06 -18.51
C TYR A 162 0.80 13.23 -19.42
N GLY A 163 0.50 11.91 -19.53
CA GLY A 163 1.27 11.01 -20.38
C GLY A 163 2.72 10.85 -19.93
N ALA A 164 2.98 11.03 -18.66
CA ALA A 164 4.31 10.97 -18.09
C ALA A 164 4.70 9.53 -17.71
N LYS A 165 6.01 9.32 -17.56
CA LYS A 165 6.60 8.11 -17.03
C LYS A 165 7.13 8.39 -15.63
N LEU A 166 6.61 7.66 -14.64
CA LEU A 166 7.10 7.65 -13.28
C LEU A 166 8.14 6.54 -13.13
N LYS A 167 9.36 6.88 -12.75
CA LYS A 167 10.37 5.92 -12.32
C LYS A 167 10.54 5.98 -10.82
N VAL A 168 10.45 4.81 -10.19
CA VAL A 168 10.62 4.61 -8.75
C VAL A 168 11.84 3.74 -8.53
N THR A 169 12.74 4.20 -7.66
CA THR A 169 13.91 3.44 -7.22
C THR A 169 13.90 3.34 -5.70
N ILE A 170 13.84 2.12 -5.18
CA ILE A 170 13.89 1.79 -3.76
C ILE A 170 15.21 1.09 -3.51
N SER A 171 16.15 1.76 -2.85
CA SER A 171 17.54 1.30 -2.73
C SER A 171 17.88 0.84 -1.31
N PHE A 172 18.53 -0.34 -1.22
CA PHE A 172 19.11 -0.88 0.00
C PHE A 172 20.40 -1.64 -0.32
N PRO A 173 21.52 -0.93 -0.55
CA PRO A 173 22.78 -1.54 -0.98
C PRO A 173 23.27 -2.63 -0.02
N GLY A 174 23.67 -3.76 -0.55
CA GLY A 174 24.17 -4.91 0.21
C GLY A 174 23.09 -5.73 0.93
N SER A 175 21.81 -5.39 0.77
CA SER A 175 20.69 -6.08 1.41
C SER A 175 19.52 -6.29 0.45
N LEU A 176 18.39 -6.81 0.97
CA LEU A 176 17.15 -6.96 0.21
C LEU A 176 16.29 -5.70 0.37
N ALA A 177 16.13 -4.95 -0.70
CA ALA A 177 15.12 -3.90 -0.77
C ALA A 177 13.72 -4.52 -0.83
N SER A 178 12.75 -3.95 -0.11
CA SER A 178 11.40 -4.48 -0.02
C SER A 178 10.35 -3.37 0.04
N CYS A 179 9.22 -3.60 -0.62
CA CYS A 179 8.04 -2.75 -0.55
C CYS A 179 6.78 -3.61 -0.53
N SER A 180 5.89 -3.40 0.46
CA SER A 180 4.63 -4.14 0.54
C SER A 180 3.58 -3.52 -0.38
N HIS A 181 3.42 -2.17 -0.34
CA HIS A 181 2.45 -1.50 -1.22
C HIS A 181 3.01 -0.19 -1.73
N LEU A 182 2.81 0.03 -3.02
CA LEU A 182 3.01 1.30 -3.71
C LEU A 182 1.66 1.81 -4.20
N ILE A 183 1.30 3.01 -3.75
CA ILE A 183 0.04 3.68 -4.09
C ILE A 183 0.38 5.04 -4.64
N PHE A 184 -0.15 5.35 -5.80
CA PHE A 184 -0.06 6.67 -6.39
C PHE A 184 -1.39 7.05 -7.03
N GLY A 185 -1.64 8.34 -7.12
CA GLY A 185 -2.87 8.87 -7.71
C GLY A 185 -2.99 10.36 -7.49
N LYS A 186 -4.13 10.89 -7.89
CA LYS A 186 -4.50 12.28 -7.64
C LYS A 186 -5.25 12.39 -6.33
N SER A 187 -4.77 13.28 -5.46
CA SER A 187 -5.41 13.53 -4.18
C SER A 187 -6.66 14.38 -4.32
N LEU A 188 -7.69 14.07 -3.53
CA LEU A 188 -8.83 14.94 -3.31
C LEU A 188 -8.75 15.51 -1.89
N ASP A 189 -8.89 16.84 -1.79
CA ASP A 189 -8.93 17.52 -0.50
C ASP A 189 -10.31 17.36 0.14
N PHE A 190 -10.36 16.67 1.27
CA PHE A 190 -11.57 16.42 2.07
C PHE A 190 -11.82 17.50 3.14
N GLY A 191 -10.99 18.54 3.19
CA GLY A 191 -11.09 19.61 4.17
C GLY A 191 -10.02 19.54 5.27
N ILE A 192 -10.19 20.36 6.29
CA ILE A 192 -9.18 20.59 7.32
C ILE A 192 -9.41 19.64 8.50
N THR A 193 -8.44 18.81 8.82
CA THR A 193 -8.47 17.96 10.02
C THR A 193 -8.40 18.83 11.27
N LEU A 194 -9.40 18.71 12.14
CA LEU A 194 -9.49 19.46 13.38
C LEU A 194 -8.54 18.89 14.44
N ALA A 195 -7.98 19.80 15.26
CA ALA A 195 -7.21 19.43 16.44
C ALA A 195 -8.11 19.18 17.68
N ASP A 196 -9.35 19.67 17.64
CA ASP A 196 -10.38 19.43 18.65
C ASP A 196 -11.74 19.22 17.96
N PRO A 197 -12.40 18.07 18.09
CA PRO A 197 -11.92 16.87 18.81
C PRO A 197 -10.65 16.27 18.23
N LYS A 198 -9.77 15.77 19.09
CA LYS A 198 -8.45 15.25 18.67
C LYS A 198 -8.60 14.05 17.73
N PRO A 199 -7.86 13.99 16.63
CA PRO A 199 -7.77 12.81 15.80
C PRO A 199 -7.19 11.65 16.61
N THR A 200 -7.68 10.44 16.40
CA THR A 200 -7.20 9.26 17.10
C THR A 200 -6.64 8.22 16.14
N SER A 201 -5.57 7.57 16.58
CA SER A 201 -5.01 6.41 15.89
C SER A 201 -4.90 5.27 16.89
N SER A 202 -5.49 4.13 16.58
CA SER A 202 -5.45 2.94 17.41
C SER A 202 -4.95 1.74 16.62
N ILE A 203 -4.18 0.89 17.28
CA ILE A 203 -3.72 -0.39 16.75
C ILE A 203 -4.59 -1.46 17.34
N ARG A 204 -5.31 -2.20 16.50
CA ARG A 204 -6.15 -3.31 16.90
C ARG A 204 -5.43 -4.62 16.61
N ASN A 205 -5.33 -5.46 17.63
CA ASN A 205 -4.71 -6.77 17.53
C ASN A 205 -5.80 -7.85 17.64
N MET A 206 -5.97 -8.65 16.57
CA MET A 206 -6.92 -9.75 16.53
C MET A 206 -6.23 -11.05 16.94
N VAL A 207 -5.92 -11.23 18.23
CA VAL A 207 -5.37 -12.47 18.74
C VAL A 207 -6.50 -13.47 19.00
N SER A 208 -6.53 -14.58 18.28
CA SER A 208 -7.34 -15.74 18.66
C SER A 208 -6.60 -16.54 19.71
N LYS A 209 -7.26 -16.78 20.84
CA LYS A 209 -6.74 -17.59 21.96
C LYS A 209 -7.57 -18.84 22.08
N GLU A 210 -6.97 -20.00 21.82
CA GLU A 210 -7.60 -21.30 22.02
C GLU A 210 -7.07 -21.92 23.31
N LYS A 211 -7.97 -22.24 24.25
CA LYS A 211 -7.63 -23.05 25.42
C LYS A 211 -7.53 -24.52 25.01
N GLN A 212 -6.37 -25.11 25.23
CA GLN A 212 -6.17 -26.54 25.05
C GLN A 212 -6.70 -27.31 26.28
N SER A 213 -6.99 -28.60 26.10
CA SER A 213 -7.51 -29.47 27.14
C SER A 213 -6.54 -29.67 28.34
N ASP A 214 -5.27 -29.36 28.16
CA ASP A 214 -4.20 -29.39 29.15
C ASP A 214 -4.10 -28.09 29.99
N GLY A 215 -4.99 -27.10 29.71
CA GLY A 215 -5.01 -25.80 30.38
C GLY A 215 -4.07 -24.74 29.73
N ASN A 216 -3.27 -25.12 28.76
CA ASN A 216 -2.43 -24.20 28.01
C ASN A 216 -3.25 -23.34 27.05
N VAL A 217 -2.79 -22.11 26.82
CA VAL A 217 -3.38 -21.20 25.85
C VAL A 217 -2.52 -21.14 24.61
N LYS A 218 -3.02 -21.67 23.51
CA LYS A 218 -2.40 -21.51 22.18
C LYS A 218 -2.85 -20.17 21.61
N THR A 219 -1.88 -19.30 21.31
CA THR A 219 -2.13 -18.07 20.57
C THR A 219 -1.90 -18.34 19.08
N THR A 220 -2.91 -18.11 18.26
CA THR A 220 -2.76 -18.13 16.81
C THR A 220 -2.33 -16.75 16.35
N ASN A 221 -1.46 -16.69 15.33
CA ASN A 221 -0.95 -15.43 14.77
C ASN A 221 -2.11 -14.49 14.45
N SER A 222 -2.03 -13.31 15.06
CA SER A 222 -3.04 -12.29 14.87
C SER A 222 -2.64 -11.32 13.78
N ARG A 223 -3.63 -10.81 13.08
CA ARG A 223 -3.45 -9.64 12.22
C ARG A 223 -3.61 -8.38 13.05
N ILE A 224 -2.72 -7.43 12.81
CA ILE A 224 -2.79 -6.11 13.41
C ILE A 224 -3.38 -5.19 12.34
N TYR A 225 -4.45 -4.47 12.65
CA TYR A 225 -4.96 -3.43 11.76
C TYR A 225 -4.99 -2.08 12.47
N LYS A 226 -4.80 -1.06 11.69
CA LYS A 226 -4.79 0.32 12.16
C LYS A 226 -6.19 0.92 11.97
N ARG A 227 -6.71 1.55 13.01
CA ARG A 227 -7.93 2.33 12.94
C ARG A 227 -7.59 3.80 13.17
N VAL A 228 -8.01 4.65 12.27
CA VAL A 228 -7.82 6.10 12.35
C VAL A 228 -9.19 6.76 12.34
N THR A 229 -9.44 7.65 13.31
CA THR A 229 -10.65 8.47 13.36
C THR A 229 -10.24 9.92 13.22
N LEU A 230 -10.79 10.61 12.24
CA LEU A 230 -10.51 11.99 11.92
C LEU A 230 -11.79 12.82 12.01
N ASN A 231 -11.68 14.01 12.59
CA ASN A 231 -12.73 15.03 12.57
C ASN A 231 -12.30 16.10 11.59
N VAL A 232 -13.12 16.39 10.62
CA VAL A 232 -12.78 17.25 9.49
C VAL A 232 -13.79 18.36 9.33
N LEU A 233 -13.30 19.56 9.05
CA LEU A 233 -14.09 20.73 8.70
C LEU A 233 -14.02 20.96 7.20
N LEU A 234 -15.18 21.08 6.58
CA LEU A 234 -15.35 21.24 5.15
C LEU A 234 -16.28 22.39 4.82
N ASP A 235 -16.06 23.06 3.68
CA ASP A 235 -17.03 23.96 3.11
C ASP A 235 -18.28 23.19 2.66
N SER A 236 -19.46 23.66 3.08
CA SER A 236 -20.72 22.93 2.81
C SER A 236 -21.05 22.84 1.33
N SER A 237 -20.50 23.69 0.48
CA SER A 237 -20.67 23.61 -0.98
C SER A 237 -20.02 22.38 -1.60
N ARG A 238 -19.06 21.74 -0.90
CA ARG A 238 -18.33 20.55 -1.39
C ARG A 238 -18.84 19.22 -0.83
N VAL A 239 -19.91 19.26 -0.04
CA VAL A 239 -20.47 18.06 0.60
C VAL A 239 -20.85 17.00 -0.44
N ASP A 240 -21.60 17.42 -1.48
CA ASP A 240 -22.07 16.50 -2.52
C ASP A 240 -20.93 15.91 -3.35
N GLU A 241 -19.85 16.67 -3.58
CA GLU A 241 -18.63 16.21 -4.25
C GLU A 241 -17.99 15.04 -3.46
N ILE A 242 -17.81 15.24 -2.16
CA ILE A 242 -17.18 14.25 -1.29
C ILE A 242 -18.06 13.00 -1.13
N GLN A 243 -19.37 13.20 -0.98
CA GLN A 243 -20.29 12.07 -0.87
C GLN A 243 -20.28 11.23 -2.14
N SER A 244 -20.38 11.86 -3.31
CA SER A 244 -20.32 11.16 -4.60
C SER A 244 -19.01 10.41 -4.79
N PHE A 245 -17.89 11.01 -4.38
CA PHE A 245 -16.59 10.36 -4.42
C PHE A 245 -16.52 9.12 -3.50
N LEU A 246 -17.02 9.22 -2.27
CA LEU A 246 -17.03 8.09 -1.34
C LEU A 246 -17.96 6.96 -1.81
N GLU A 247 -19.08 7.28 -2.46
CA GLU A 247 -19.97 6.29 -3.07
C GLU A 247 -19.28 5.56 -4.22
N GLU A 248 -18.57 6.27 -5.10
CA GLU A 248 -17.83 5.71 -6.23
C GLU A 248 -16.74 4.73 -5.77
N TYR A 249 -15.99 5.11 -4.73
CA TYR A 249 -14.86 4.31 -4.22
C TYR A 249 -15.19 3.46 -2.98
N SER A 250 -16.47 3.21 -2.69
CA SER A 250 -16.92 2.52 -1.47
C SER A 250 -16.35 1.11 -1.28
N LEU A 251 -16.06 0.41 -2.37
CA LEU A 251 -15.50 -0.95 -2.38
C LEU A 251 -14.00 -1.00 -2.68
N THR A 252 -13.35 0.16 -2.84
CA THR A 252 -11.94 0.26 -3.20
C THR A 252 -11.15 0.84 -2.03
N PRO A 253 -10.04 0.20 -1.61
CA PRO A 253 -9.20 0.77 -0.58
C PRO A 253 -8.53 2.05 -1.08
N MET A 254 -8.51 3.09 -0.23
CA MET A 254 -7.93 4.39 -0.52
C MET A 254 -6.85 4.75 0.49
N LEU A 255 -5.95 5.65 0.09
CA LEU A 255 -4.97 6.24 0.98
C LEU A 255 -5.58 7.48 1.64
N PHE A 256 -5.61 7.50 2.97
CA PHE A 256 -6.06 8.62 3.79
C PHE A 256 -4.86 9.27 4.49
N ILE A 257 -4.68 10.57 4.30
CA ILE A 257 -3.62 11.37 4.92
C ILE A 257 -4.28 12.41 5.81
N GLY A 258 -4.25 12.18 7.13
CA GLY A 258 -4.96 13.02 8.10
C GLY A 258 -4.34 14.40 8.32
N VAL A 259 -3.03 14.57 8.10
CA VAL A 259 -2.32 15.83 8.34
C VAL A 259 -1.56 16.25 7.09
N GLU A 260 -1.77 17.50 6.67
CA GLU A 260 -1.22 18.05 5.43
C GLU A 260 0.09 18.84 5.60
N LYS A 261 0.57 19.04 6.83
CA LYS A 261 1.78 19.83 7.06
C LYS A 261 3.03 19.05 6.66
N GLU A 262 3.79 19.58 5.72
CA GLU A 262 5.08 19.01 5.27
C GLU A 262 6.11 18.81 6.40
N SER A 263 6.04 19.64 7.45
CA SER A 263 6.94 19.55 8.61
C SER A 263 6.51 18.48 9.65
N MET A 264 5.35 17.86 9.48
CA MET A 264 4.78 16.87 10.41
C MET A 264 4.28 15.65 9.66
N ASP A 265 5.18 14.76 9.30
CA ASP A 265 4.83 13.45 8.77
C ASP A 265 4.25 12.57 9.89
N MET A 266 2.97 12.77 10.21
CA MET A 266 2.28 11.92 11.18
C MET A 266 1.83 10.62 10.50
N ASN A 267 2.77 9.69 10.30
CA ASN A 267 2.46 8.34 9.83
C ASN A 267 1.38 7.62 10.66
N SER A 268 1.19 8.06 11.92
CA SER A 268 0.12 7.58 12.78
C SER A 268 -1.28 7.94 12.28
N LEU A 269 -1.44 9.05 11.57
CA LEU A 269 -2.70 9.51 10.99
C LEU A 269 -2.81 9.22 9.48
N THR A 270 -1.88 8.46 8.92
CA THR A 270 -1.93 7.98 7.54
C THR A 270 -2.36 6.52 7.55
N ALA A 271 -3.37 6.17 6.77
CA ALA A 271 -3.87 4.81 6.64
C ALA A 271 -4.23 4.50 5.18
N TYR A 272 -3.97 3.26 4.75
CA TYR A 272 -4.49 2.71 3.52
C TYR A 272 -5.54 1.68 3.87
N GLY A 273 -6.76 1.85 3.39
CA GLY A 273 -7.86 0.99 3.75
C GLY A 273 -9.22 1.51 3.31
N PHE A 274 -10.25 1.04 4.00
CA PHE A 274 -11.62 1.42 3.75
C PHE A 274 -12.11 2.40 4.82
N TYR A 275 -12.97 3.34 4.44
CA TYR A 275 -13.76 4.04 5.43
C TYR A 275 -14.89 3.11 5.91
N LYS A 276 -15.22 3.19 7.21
CA LYS A 276 -16.26 2.38 7.82
C LYS A 276 -17.56 3.14 7.98
N ASP A 277 -17.47 4.31 8.61
CA ASP A 277 -18.60 5.16 8.88
C ASP A 277 -18.29 6.58 8.44
N PHE A 278 -19.25 7.22 7.81
CA PHE A 278 -19.18 8.60 7.37
C PHE A 278 -20.48 9.30 7.71
N ASP A 279 -20.49 9.98 8.87
CA ASP A 279 -21.61 10.77 9.32
C ASP A 279 -21.32 12.26 9.10
N GLN A 280 -22.14 12.90 8.27
CA GLN A 280 -21.94 14.28 7.92
C GLN A 280 -23.14 15.16 8.27
N PRO A 281 -23.14 15.83 9.44
CA PRO A 281 -24.08 16.91 9.70
C PRO A 281 -23.84 18.09 8.75
N ILE A 282 -24.88 18.49 8.02
CA ILE A 282 -24.79 19.55 7.01
C ILE A 282 -25.08 20.90 7.67
N GLY A 283 -24.10 21.79 7.70
CA GLY A 283 -24.21 23.18 8.13
C GLY A 283 -24.53 24.11 6.97
N LEU A 284 -24.85 25.38 7.27
CA LEU A 284 -25.14 26.38 6.22
C LEU A 284 -23.89 26.77 5.41
N ASN A 285 -22.76 27.01 6.07
CA ASN A 285 -21.52 27.43 5.42
C ASN A 285 -20.38 26.43 5.60
N LEU A 286 -20.28 25.85 6.80
CA LEU A 286 -19.27 24.89 7.17
C LEU A 286 -19.96 23.64 7.72
N SER A 287 -19.49 22.50 7.28
CA SER A 287 -19.92 21.17 7.74
C SER A 287 -18.75 20.51 8.46
N GLN A 288 -19.04 19.94 9.62
CA GLN A 288 -18.06 19.13 10.35
C GLN A 288 -18.51 17.69 10.28
N TYR A 289 -17.60 16.80 9.92
CA TYR A 289 -17.88 15.37 9.88
C TYR A 289 -16.80 14.54 10.56
N GLN A 290 -17.16 13.34 10.91
CA GLN A 290 -16.25 12.33 11.43
C GLN A 290 -16.13 11.20 10.43
N ILE A 291 -14.90 10.78 10.15
CA ILE A 291 -14.61 9.62 9.33
C ILE A 291 -13.77 8.61 10.12
N GLU A 292 -14.21 7.37 10.14
CA GLU A 292 -13.49 6.24 10.71
C GLU A 292 -12.92 5.38 9.57
N ILE A 293 -11.60 5.16 9.61
CA ILE A 293 -10.85 4.44 8.59
C ILE A 293 -10.30 3.16 9.21
N GLU A 294 -10.55 2.03 8.57
CA GLU A 294 -9.93 0.74 8.90
C GLU A 294 -8.84 0.44 7.87
N GLY A 295 -7.58 0.46 8.34
CA GLY A 295 -6.44 0.13 7.49
C GLY A 295 -6.37 -1.36 7.19
N ILE A 296 -6.02 -1.69 5.96
CA ILE A 296 -5.67 -3.05 5.53
C ILE A 296 -4.23 -3.28 5.97
N VAL A 297 -3.97 -4.05 7.02
CA VAL A 297 -2.60 -4.36 7.49
C VAL A 297 -2.40 -5.86 7.62
#